data_46ea0b130b0a3e39833d345e68618f89
#
_entry.id   46ea0b130b0a3e39833d345e68618f89
#
_cell.length_a   1.000
_cell.length_b   1.000
_cell.length_c   1.000
_cell.angle_alpha   90.00
_cell.angle_beta   90.00
_cell.angle_gamma   90.00
#
_symmetry.space_group_name_H-M   'P 1'
#
loop_
_entity.id
_entity.type
_entity.pdbx_description
1 polymer ?
#
loop_
_entity_poly.entity_id
_entity_poly.type
_entity_poly.pdbx_seq_one_letter_code
_entity_poly.pdbx_strand_id
1 'polypeptide(L)'
;MKWETHCHTVYSNRRRRRFDALNTPREMIEAAIQKGLQGIVITDHDSVMGGLIGRKTAKTYAGFQVIPGAEITSRFGHILAIGVETDIPKGLPVEETVEKIRDLGGISIASHPYSTRVKPSLQEQCLKTDGVEIFNATSSFLANLKATSIAQTRDRPTTAGSDAHWAKTVGHAGIICDDPISDIRKGRAILFGEYTTLWNRRLFNLRQLASIATNRRLSGSVKLSSDELSW
;
A
#
# COMPACT_ATOMS: atom_id res chain seq x y z
N MET A 1 -17.64 2.01 4.63
CA MET A 1 -16.91 0.77 4.24
C MET A 1 -15.53 0.77 4.89
N LYS A 2 -14.97 -0.42 5.23
CA LYS A 2 -13.64 -0.57 5.83
C LYS A 2 -12.62 -0.93 4.74
N TRP A 3 -11.56 -0.13 4.60
CA TRP A 3 -10.56 -0.23 3.54
C TRP A 3 -9.15 -0.40 4.07
N GLU A 4 -8.37 -1.28 3.42
CA GLU A 4 -6.91 -1.24 3.46
C GLU A 4 -6.42 -0.26 2.39
N THR A 5 -5.49 0.63 2.70
CA THR A 5 -5.04 1.66 1.74
C THR A 5 -3.58 1.52 1.32
N HIS A 6 -2.86 0.56 1.89
CA HIS A 6 -1.45 0.34 1.61
C HIS A 6 -1.06 -1.13 1.76
N CYS A 7 -1.07 -1.86 0.64
CA CYS A 7 -0.63 -3.25 0.62
C CYS A 7 0.05 -3.63 -0.69
N HIS A 8 0.88 -4.67 -0.64
CA HIS A 8 1.73 -5.13 -1.71
C HIS A 8 1.43 -6.55 -2.11
N THR A 9 1.67 -6.83 -3.39
CA THR A 9 1.52 -8.16 -3.99
C THR A 9 2.82 -8.61 -4.65
N VAL A 10 2.78 -9.79 -5.24
CA VAL A 10 3.91 -10.35 -5.98
C VAL A 10 4.38 -9.48 -7.14
N TYR A 11 3.60 -8.49 -7.54
CA TYR A 11 3.96 -7.56 -8.61
C TYR A 11 4.99 -6.51 -8.15
N SER A 12 5.12 -6.24 -6.84
CA SER A 12 6.24 -5.51 -6.25
C SER A 12 7.60 -6.16 -6.52
N ASN A 13 7.64 -7.48 -6.64
CA ASN A 13 8.86 -8.25 -6.81
C ASN A 13 9.54 -8.03 -8.18
N ARG A 14 8.80 -7.58 -9.18
CA ARG A 14 9.30 -7.44 -10.55
C ARG A 14 10.37 -6.35 -10.71
N ARG A 15 10.32 -5.29 -9.86
CA ARG A 15 11.13 -4.10 -10.06
C ARG A 15 12.21 -3.85 -9.02
N ARG A 16 12.08 -4.41 -7.82
CA ARG A 16 13.00 -4.08 -6.72
C ARG A 16 13.74 -5.26 -6.14
N ARG A 17 13.00 -6.15 -5.53
CA ARG A 17 13.57 -7.33 -4.86
C ARG A 17 12.72 -8.53 -5.22
N ARG A 18 13.40 -9.62 -5.53
CA ARG A 18 12.71 -10.89 -5.71
C ARG A 18 12.03 -11.27 -4.39
N PHE A 19 10.72 -11.56 -4.46
CA PHE A 19 9.91 -11.88 -3.28
C PHE A 19 9.81 -10.76 -2.23
N ASP A 20 9.72 -9.50 -2.65
CA ASP A 20 9.45 -8.38 -1.75
C ASP A 20 8.10 -8.56 -1.04
N ALA A 21 7.06 -8.94 -1.77
CA ALA A 21 5.80 -9.44 -1.21
C ALA A 21 5.55 -10.89 -1.61
N LEU A 22 4.77 -11.62 -0.80
CA LEU A 22 4.63 -13.07 -0.94
C LEU A 22 3.33 -13.51 -1.60
N ASN A 23 2.29 -12.67 -1.61
CA ASN A 23 0.94 -13.06 -1.99
C ASN A 23 0.49 -12.44 -3.31
N THR A 24 -0.33 -13.19 -4.04
CA THR A 24 -1.01 -12.70 -5.24
C THR A 24 -2.11 -11.70 -4.87
N PRO A 25 -2.61 -10.88 -5.83
CA PRO A 25 -3.77 -10.02 -5.59
C PRO A 25 -4.98 -10.81 -5.07
N ARG A 26 -5.24 -12.02 -5.58
CA ARG A 26 -6.32 -12.89 -5.12
C ARG A 26 -6.18 -13.25 -3.64
N GLU A 27 -5.01 -13.71 -3.22
CA GLU A 27 -4.75 -14.07 -1.82
C GLU A 27 -4.88 -12.86 -0.88
N MET A 28 -4.48 -11.67 -1.32
CA MET A 28 -4.66 -10.44 -0.55
C MET A 28 -6.15 -10.06 -0.41
N ILE A 29 -6.94 -10.20 -1.49
CA ILE A 29 -8.39 -9.98 -1.49
C ILE A 29 -9.06 -10.96 -0.52
N GLU A 30 -8.80 -12.25 -0.63
CA GLU A 30 -9.38 -13.29 0.23
C GLU A 30 -9.06 -13.05 1.71
N ALA A 31 -7.82 -12.69 2.02
CA ALA A 31 -7.43 -12.36 3.38
C ALA A 31 -8.10 -11.07 3.90
N ALA A 32 -8.28 -10.08 3.05
CA ALA A 32 -9.00 -8.85 3.39
C ALA A 32 -10.49 -9.13 3.69
N ILE A 33 -11.15 -9.94 2.85
CA ILE A 33 -12.55 -10.37 3.07
C ILE A 33 -12.68 -11.12 4.40
N GLN A 34 -11.79 -12.08 4.68
CA GLN A 34 -11.79 -12.83 5.93
C GLN A 34 -11.65 -11.94 7.17
N LYS A 35 -11.04 -10.77 7.03
CA LYS A 35 -10.89 -9.77 8.09
C LYS A 35 -12.00 -8.71 8.11
N GLY A 36 -13.04 -8.89 7.30
CA GLY A 36 -14.21 -8.02 7.26
C GLY A 36 -13.98 -6.67 6.59
N LEU A 37 -12.96 -6.56 5.73
CA LEU A 37 -12.80 -5.39 4.88
C LEU A 37 -13.75 -5.48 3.69
N GLN A 38 -14.17 -4.33 3.16
CA GLN A 38 -15.00 -4.21 1.96
C GLN A 38 -14.20 -3.76 0.75
N GLY A 39 -12.93 -3.36 0.96
CA GLY A 39 -12.06 -3.01 -0.15
C GLY A 39 -10.59 -2.88 0.25
N ILE A 40 -9.74 -2.91 -0.76
CA ILE A 40 -8.30 -2.68 -0.63
C ILE A 40 -7.78 -1.77 -1.74
N VAL A 41 -6.77 -0.99 -1.43
CA VAL A 41 -5.93 -0.32 -2.43
C VAL A 41 -4.65 -1.13 -2.55
N ILE A 42 -4.38 -1.68 -3.72
CA ILE A 42 -3.11 -2.39 -3.98
C ILE A 42 -2.11 -1.37 -4.52
N THR A 43 -1.00 -1.24 -3.81
CA THR A 43 0.01 -0.18 -4.01
C THR A 43 1.40 -0.78 -4.21
N ASP A 44 1.55 -1.71 -5.14
CA ASP A 44 2.83 -2.34 -5.44
C ASP A 44 3.93 -1.32 -5.76
N HIS A 45 5.16 -1.59 -5.37
CA HIS A 45 6.28 -0.69 -5.64
C HIS A 45 6.45 -0.44 -7.14
N ASP A 46 6.36 0.83 -7.53
CA ASP A 46 6.59 1.36 -8.88
C ASP A 46 5.77 0.63 -9.98
N SER A 47 4.62 0.03 -9.64
CA SER A 47 3.78 -0.71 -10.59
C SER A 47 2.30 -0.71 -10.20
N VAL A 48 1.42 -0.44 -11.16
CA VAL A 48 -0.03 -0.54 -10.99
C VAL A 48 -0.57 -1.95 -11.30
N MET A 49 0.27 -2.85 -11.79
CA MET A 49 -0.14 -4.14 -12.34
C MET A 49 -0.92 -4.99 -11.34
N GLY A 50 -0.45 -5.10 -10.09
CA GLY A 50 -1.15 -5.86 -9.05
C GLY A 50 -2.53 -5.30 -8.75
N GLY A 51 -2.68 -3.98 -8.76
CA GLY A 51 -3.97 -3.29 -8.59
C GLY A 51 -4.94 -3.56 -9.74
N LEU A 52 -4.47 -3.52 -10.98
CA LEU A 52 -5.29 -3.80 -12.16
C LEU A 52 -5.79 -5.25 -12.17
N ILE A 53 -4.90 -6.21 -11.88
CA ILE A 53 -5.26 -7.62 -11.74
C ILE A 53 -6.22 -7.81 -10.56
N GLY A 54 -5.93 -7.18 -9.42
CA GLY A 54 -6.78 -7.22 -8.24
C GLY A 54 -8.20 -6.73 -8.53
N ARG A 55 -8.35 -5.61 -9.25
CA ARG A 55 -9.66 -5.08 -9.65
C ARG A 55 -10.43 -6.04 -10.58
N LYS A 56 -9.75 -6.68 -11.52
CA LYS A 56 -10.36 -7.73 -12.36
C LYS A 56 -10.80 -8.91 -11.52
N THR A 57 -9.93 -9.37 -10.61
CA THR A 57 -10.20 -10.49 -9.70
C THR A 57 -11.35 -10.18 -8.74
N ALA A 58 -11.44 -8.95 -8.22
CA ALA A 58 -12.49 -8.53 -7.27
C ALA A 58 -13.91 -8.68 -7.83
N LYS A 59 -14.10 -8.65 -9.15
CA LYS A 59 -15.41 -8.87 -9.79
C LYS A 59 -16.02 -10.25 -9.46
N THR A 60 -15.23 -11.21 -9.02
CA THR A 60 -15.70 -12.54 -8.58
C THR A 60 -16.15 -12.58 -7.12
N TYR A 61 -15.98 -11.50 -6.36
CA TYR A 61 -16.34 -11.37 -4.95
C TYR A 61 -17.42 -10.30 -4.77
N ALA A 62 -18.65 -10.70 -4.50
CA ALA A 62 -19.76 -9.78 -4.36
C ALA A 62 -19.52 -8.72 -3.28
N GLY A 63 -19.67 -7.45 -3.64
CA GLY A 63 -19.55 -6.31 -2.71
C GLY A 63 -18.11 -5.96 -2.29
N PHE A 64 -17.07 -6.64 -2.79
CA PHE A 64 -15.69 -6.29 -2.52
C PHE A 64 -15.11 -5.43 -3.64
N GLN A 65 -14.31 -4.43 -3.27
CA GLN A 65 -13.73 -3.47 -4.22
C GLN A 65 -12.21 -3.45 -4.14
N VAL A 66 -11.57 -3.24 -5.30
CA VAL A 66 -10.12 -2.99 -5.40
C VAL A 66 -9.90 -1.70 -6.17
N ILE A 67 -9.18 -0.78 -5.54
CA ILE A 67 -8.69 0.44 -6.19
C ILE A 67 -7.24 0.18 -6.62
N PRO A 68 -6.90 0.31 -7.91
CA PRO A 68 -5.52 0.27 -8.36
C PRO A 68 -4.74 1.47 -7.84
N GLY A 69 -3.46 1.24 -7.57
CA GLY A 69 -2.52 2.27 -7.18
C GLY A 69 -1.09 1.75 -7.29
N ALA A 70 -0.14 2.56 -6.86
CA ALA A 70 1.25 2.18 -6.75
C ALA A 70 1.94 2.95 -5.62
N GLU A 71 2.95 2.36 -5.00
CA GLU A 71 3.87 3.08 -4.13
C GLU A 71 5.08 3.53 -4.95
N ILE A 72 5.08 4.81 -5.35
CA ILE A 72 6.10 5.38 -6.22
C ILE A 72 7.35 5.71 -5.43
N THR A 73 8.49 5.20 -5.87
CA THR A 73 9.81 5.57 -5.35
C THR A 73 10.22 6.94 -5.91
N SER A 74 9.91 8.02 -5.19
CA SER A 74 10.38 9.36 -5.54
C SER A 74 11.86 9.55 -5.14
N ARG A 75 12.45 10.69 -5.49
CA ARG A 75 13.83 11.03 -5.10
C ARG A 75 14.03 11.07 -3.58
N PHE A 76 13.00 11.42 -2.81
CA PHE A 76 13.10 11.69 -1.38
C PHE A 76 12.33 10.70 -0.51
N GLY A 77 11.68 9.72 -1.08
CA GLY A 77 10.91 8.72 -0.36
C GLY A 77 9.72 8.20 -1.16
N HIS A 78 8.82 7.51 -0.49
CA HIS A 78 7.72 6.85 -1.14
C HIS A 78 6.42 7.68 -1.11
N ILE A 79 5.68 7.64 -2.21
CA ILE A 79 4.39 8.31 -2.36
C ILE A 79 3.38 7.27 -2.87
N LEU A 80 2.28 7.06 -2.15
CA LEU A 80 1.17 6.27 -2.66
C LEU A 80 0.43 7.09 -3.72
N ALA A 81 0.30 6.53 -4.89
CA ALA A 81 -0.57 7.00 -5.96
C ALA A 81 -1.83 6.14 -5.94
N ILE A 82 -2.92 6.64 -5.36
CA ILE A 82 -4.18 5.91 -5.23
C ILE A 82 -5.12 6.31 -6.36
N GLY A 83 -5.70 5.31 -7.05
CA GLY A 83 -6.64 5.55 -8.15
C GLY A 83 -5.96 5.79 -9.50
N VAL A 84 -4.71 5.38 -9.67
CA VAL A 84 -4.00 5.46 -10.95
C VAL A 84 -3.92 4.08 -11.62
N GLU A 85 -3.97 4.07 -12.95
CA GLU A 85 -3.97 2.86 -13.78
C GLU A 85 -2.76 2.78 -14.72
N THR A 86 -1.86 3.75 -14.62
CA THR A 86 -0.66 3.84 -15.45
C THR A 86 0.57 3.98 -14.55
N ASP A 87 1.63 3.25 -14.87
CA ASP A 87 2.90 3.34 -14.16
C ASP A 87 3.49 4.76 -14.24
N ILE A 88 3.95 5.28 -13.11
CA ILE A 88 4.63 6.56 -13.00
C ILE A 88 6.14 6.29 -12.87
N PRO A 89 7.00 7.02 -13.61
CA PRO A 89 8.45 6.85 -13.50
C PRO A 89 8.96 7.10 -12.08
N LYS A 90 9.82 6.22 -11.59
CA LYS A 90 10.49 6.39 -10.29
C LYS A 90 11.64 7.39 -10.35
N GLY A 91 12.04 7.88 -9.18
CA GLY A 91 13.21 8.77 -9.02
C GLY A 91 12.91 10.24 -9.35
N LEU A 92 11.67 10.59 -9.63
CA LEU A 92 11.25 11.97 -9.86
C LEU A 92 11.27 12.79 -8.56
N PRO A 93 11.40 14.12 -8.63
CA PRO A 93 11.10 15.03 -7.51
C PRO A 93 9.69 14.79 -6.97
N VAL A 94 9.46 15.11 -5.70
CA VAL A 94 8.15 14.93 -5.06
C VAL A 94 7.06 15.66 -5.81
N GLU A 95 7.30 16.93 -6.17
CA GLU A 95 6.35 17.79 -6.86
C GLU A 95 5.94 17.21 -8.22
N GLU A 96 6.92 16.77 -9.00
CA GLU A 96 6.66 16.16 -10.31
C GLU A 96 5.92 14.83 -10.18
N THR A 97 6.24 14.04 -9.16
CA THR A 97 5.51 12.79 -8.87
C THR A 97 4.05 13.08 -8.53
N VAL A 98 3.80 14.09 -7.68
CA VAL A 98 2.45 14.52 -7.29
C VAL A 98 1.66 15.06 -8.48
N GLU A 99 2.28 15.87 -9.35
CA GLU A 99 1.65 16.38 -10.57
C GLU A 99 1.21 15.24 -11.49
N LYS A 100 2.10 14.27 -11.76
CA LYS A 100 1.76 13.10 -12.58
C LYS A 100 0.63 12.25 -11.98
N ILE A 101 0.60 12.07 -10.65
CA ILE A 101 -0.51 11.38 -9.99
C ILE A 101 -1.82 12.12 -10.23
N ARG A 102 -1.81 13.44 -10.09
CA ARG A 102 -2.98 14.29 -10.30
C ARG A 102 -3.46 14.30 -11.75
N ASP A 103 -2.54 14.36 -12.71
CA ASP A 103 -2.85 14.31 -14.15
C ASP A 103 -3.53 12.99 -14.54
N LEU A 104 -3.21 11.90 -13.82
CA LEU A 104 -3.86 10.59 -13.97
C LEU A 104 -5.18 10.47 -13.17
N GLY A 105 -5.64 11.55 -12.52
CA GLY A 105 -6.88 11.59 -11.73
C GLY A 105 -6.77 11.00 -10.33
N GLY A 106 -5.58 10.56 -9.92
CA GLY A 106 -5.34 9.96 -8.61
C GLY A 106 -5.19 10.97 -7.47
N ILE A 107 -4.95 10.44 -6.27
CA ILE A 107 -4.57 11.20 -5.07
C ILE A 107 -3.20 10.73 -4.58
N SER A 108 -2.35 11.69 -4.19
CA SER A 108 -1.01 11.44 -3.69
C SER A 108 -0.98 11.43 -2.15
N ILE A 109 -0.44 10.36 -1.56
CA ILE A 109 -0.30 10.22 -0.11
C ILE A 109 1.17 10.01 0.24
N ALA A 110 1.71 10.81 1.15
CA ALA A 110 3.05 10.57 1.69
C ALA A 110 3.06 9.26 2.48
N SER A 111 3.74 8.24 1.95
CA SER A 111 3.83 6.92 2.56
C SER A 111 4.85 6.94 3.70
N HIS A 112 4.44 6.50 4.89
CA HIS A 112 5.28 6.38 6.11
C HIS A 112 6.42 7.42 6.19
N PRO A 113 6.12 8.74 6.16
CA PRO A 113 7.08 9.80 5.82
C PRO A 113 8.26 9.95 6.79
N TYR A 114 8.16 9.41 7.99
CA TYR A 114 9.23 9.41 9.00
C TYR A 114 9.77 8.02 9.32
N SER A 115 9.50 7.03 8.47
CA SER A 115 10.04 5.69 8.66
C SER A 115 11.57 5.70 8.62
N THR A 116 12.20 5.04 9.61
CA THR A 116 13.64 4.85 9.66
C THR A 116 14.12 3.66 8.84
N ARG A 117 13.19 2.84 8.34
CA ARG A 117 13.45 1.65 7.52
C ARG A 117 13.61 1.96 6.04
N VAL A 118 12.97 3.02 5.58
CA VAL A 118 13.04 3.51 4.21
C VAL A 118 13.98 4.71 4.17
N LYS A 119 14.98 4.67 3.29
CA LYS A 119 15.93 5.76 3.11
C LYS A 119 16.14 6.03 1.62
N PRO A 120 16.00 7.28 1.18
CA PRO A 120 15.52 8.43 1.96
C PRO A 120 14.04 8.27 2.35
N SER A 121 13.58 8.99 3.36
CA SER A 121 12.17 9.15 3.73
C SER A 121 11.73 10.58 3.52
N LEU A 122 10.44 10.79 3.17
CA LEU A 122 9.94 12.11 2.75
C LEU A 122 10.14 13.21 3.78
N GLN A 123 10.01 12.89 5.08
CA GLN A 123 10.03 13.87 6.15
C GLN A 123 9.08 15.04 5.84
N GLU A 124 9.53 16.30 5.93
CA GLU A 124 8.70 17.47 5.65
C GLU A 124 8.27 17.61 4.18
N GLN A 125 8.90 16.89 3.25
CA GLN A 125 8.42 16.81 1.86
C GLN A 125 7.01 16.20 1.77
N CYS A 126 6.56 15.49 2.82
CA CYS A 126 5.19 14.96 2.92
C CYS A 126 4.10 16.05 2.79
N LEU A 127 4.44 17.30 3.08
CA LEU A 127 3.51 18.44 2.94
C LEU A 127 3.19 18.82 1.49
N LYS A 128 3.94 18.29 0.54
CA LYS A 128 3.73 18.52 -0.90
C LYS A 128 2.70 17.55 -1.51
N THR A 129 2.37 16.47 -0.80
CA THR A 129 1.36 15.50 -1.22
C THR A 129 -0.05 15.93 -0.82
N ASP A 130 -1.09 15.32 -1.38
CA ASP A 130 -2.48 15.64 -1.06
C ASP A 130 -2.88 15.19 0.35
N GLY A 131 -2.26 14.11 0.87
CA GLY A 131 -2.49 13.60 2.22
C GLY A 131 -1.26 12.92 2.81
N VAL A 132 -1.33 12.58 4.10
CA VAL A 132 -0.22 11.97 4.85
C VAL A 132 -0.67 10.67 5.51
N GLU A 133 0.07 9.60 5.32
CA GLU A 133 -0.08 8.35 6.08
C GLU A 133 0.49 8.56 7.48
N ILE A 134 -0.38 8.86 8.43
CA ILE A 134 0.01 9.13 9.83
C ILE A 134 0.12 7.87 10.67
N PHE A 135 -0.52 6.78 10.22
CA PHE A 135 -0.38 5.48 10.86
C PHE A 135 -0.04 4.42 9.81
N ASN A 136 1.16 3.89 9.90
CA ASN A 136 1.63 2.74 9.15
C ASN A 136 1.93 1.60 10.13
N ALA A 137 1.29 0.44 9.95
CA ALA A 137 1.38 -0.67 10.90
C ALA A 137 2.79 -1.28 11.03
N THR A 138 3.66 -1.06 10.03
CA THR A 138 5.06 -1.53 10.06
C THR A 138 6.03 -0.49 10.61
N SER A 139 5.64 0.76 10.69
CA SER A 139 6.46 1.86 11.22
C SER A 139 6.62 1.79 12.74
N SER A 140 7.55 2.56 13.28
CA SER A 140 7.69 2.72 14.73
C SER A 140 6.64 3.69 15.28
N PHE A 141 6.34 3.57 16.58
CA PHE A 141 5.46 4.51 17.27
C PHE A 141 5.93 5.97 17.09
N LEU A 142 7.23 6.24 17.24
CA LEU A 142 7.77 7.59 17.09
C LEU A 142 7.67 8.12 15.66
N ALA A 143 7.78 7.26 14.64
CA ALA A 143 7.61 7.66 13.26
C ALA A 143 6.14 8.07 12.97
N ASN A 144 5.19 7.26 13.43
CA ASN A 144 3.77 7.57 13.31
C ASN A 144 3.39 8.83 14.11
N LEU A 145 3.93 9.02 15.31
CA LEU A 145 3.71 10.22 16.13
C LEU A 145 4.20 11.49 15.41
N LYS A 146 5.39 11.45 14.78
CA LYS A 146 5.91 12.57 13.99
C LYS A 146 5.02 12.87 12.78
N ALA A 147 4.58 11.84 12.05
CA ALA A 147 3.68 11.99 10.92
C ALA A 147 2.35 12.62 11.36
N THR A 148 1.79 12.18 12.48
CA THR A 148 0.57 12.76 13.06
C THR A 148 0.78 14.22 13.42
N SER A 149 1.85 14.55 14.13
CA SER A 149 2.15 15.93 14.55
C SER A 149 2.26 16.89 13.37
N ILE A 150 2.99 16.52 12.32
CA ILE A 150 3.17 17.40 11.15
C ILE A 150 1.85 17.56 10.37
N ALA A 151 1.08 16.48 10.21
CA ALA A 151 -0.20 16.53 9.51
C ALA A 151 -1.20 17.44 10.25
N GLN A 152 -1.32 17.30 11.57
CA GLN A 152 -2.20 18.15 12.39
C GLN A 152 -1.78 19.61 12.39
N THR A 153 -0.47 19.90 12.56
CA THR A 153 0.04 21.27 12.59
C THR A 153 -0.17 22.00 11.26
N ARG A 154 -0.30 21.29 10.15
CA ARG A 154 -0.45 21.82 8.80
C ARG A 154 -1.82 21.55 8.18
N ASP A 155 -2.78 21.07 8.98
CA ASP A 155 -4.16 20.77 8.54
C ASP A 155 -4.18 19.91 7.25
N ARG A 156 -3.42 18.80 7.27
CA ARG A 156 -3.31 17.92 6.10
C ARG A 156 -4.27 16.74 6.22
N PRO A 157 -4.94 16.34 5.12
CA PRO A 157 -5.69 15.10 5.08
C PRO A 157 -4.84 13.91 5.51
N THR A 158 -5.44 12.97 6.25
CA THR A 158 -4.72 11.86 6.84
C THR A 158 -5.26 10.51 6.41
N THR A 159 -4.39 9.51 6.40
CA THR A 159 -4.74 8.12 6.14
C THR A 159 -3.92 7.16 7.00
N ALA A 160 -4.29 5.89 6.96
CA ALA A 160 -3.58 4.81 7.62
C ALA A 160 -3.52 3.58 6.73
N GLY A 161 -2.43 2.83 6.76
CA GLY A 161 -2.27 1.61 5.97
C GLY A 161 -1.43 0.56 6.68
N SER A 162 -1.61 -0.71 6.32
CA SER A 162 -0.86 -1.80 6.93
C SER A 162 0.55 -1.96 6.39
N ASP A 163 0.81 -1.50 5.18
CA ASP A 163 2.06 -1.77 4.44
C ASP A 163 2.34 -3.28 4.39
N ALA A 164 1.26 -4.03 4.09
CA ALA A 164 1.28 -5.47 4.14
C ALA A 164 1.98 -6.07 2.93
N HIS A 165 3.08 -6.77 3.16
CA HIS A 165 3.80 -7.58 2.18
C HIS A 165 3.43 -9.09 2.29
N TRP A 166 2.48 -9.40 3.15
CA TRP A 166 1.99 -10.74 3.41
C TRP A 166 0.52 -10.71 3.81
N ALA A 167 -0.31 -11.58 3.21
CA ALA A 167 -1.75 -11.64 3.43
C ALA A 167 -2.16 -11.71 4.92
N LYS A 168 -1.30 -12.31 5.78
CA LYS A 168 -1.54 -12.34 7.23
C LYS A 168 -1.63 -10.96 7.87
N THR A 169 -0.97 -9.94 7.29
CA THR A 169 -0.89 -8.59 7.87
C THR A 169 -1.78 -7.57 7.15
N VAL A 170 -2.46 -7.92 6.05
CA VAL A 170 -3.44 -7.06 5.40
C VAL A 170 -4.53 -6.67 6.39
N GLY A 171 -4.96 -5.40 6.38
CA GLY A 171 -6.00 -4.91 7.27
C GLY A 171 -5.59 -4.70 8.73
N HIS A 172 -4.28 -4.75 9.06
CA HIS A 172 -3.79 -4.28 10.35
C HIS A 172 -4.00 -2.77 10.52
N ALA A 173 -4.10 -2.01 9.43
CA ALA A 173 -4.48 -0.62 9.45
C ALA A 173 -5.23 -0.26 8.16
N GLY A 174 -5.92 0.87 8.19
CA GLY A 174 -6.67 1.37 7.06
C GLY A 174 -7.64 2.47 7.45
N ILE A 175 -8.68 2.66 6.65
CA ILE A 175 -9.66 3.71 6.85
C ILE A 175 -11.09 3.16 6.78
N ILE A 176 -12.00 3.88 7.42
CA ILE A 176 -13.45 3.69 7.30
C ILE A 176 -13.99 4.91 6.57
N CYS A 177 -14.58 4.70 5.40
CA CYS A 177 -15.15 5.74 4.54
C CYS A 177 -16.07 5.11 3.49
N ASP A 178 -16.78 5.95 2.73
CA ASP A 178 -17.61 5.49 1.62
C ASP A 178 -16.80 5.47 0.30
N ASP A 179 -16.06 6.52 0.02
CA ASP A 179 -15.18 6.66 -1.14
C ASP A 179 -13.76 7.07 -0.68
N PRO A 180 -12.77 6.15 -0.75
CA PRO A 180 -11.44 6.44 -0.23
C PRO A 180 -10.78 7.69 -0.81
N ILE A 181 -10.87 7.90 -2.13
CA ILE A 181 -10.21 9.04 -2.78
C ILE A 181 -10.86 10.36 -2.35
N SER A 182 -12.19 10.42 -2.43
CA SER A 182 -12.94 11.63 -2.05
C SER A 182 -12.85 11.90 -0.55
N ASP A 183 -12.96 10.87 0.29
CA ASP A 183 -13.04 11.05 1.74
C ASP A 183 -11.68 11.35 2.36
N ILE A 184 -10.58 10.77 1.84
CA ILE A 184 -9.23 11.19 2.23
C ILE A 184 -9.02 12.65 1.84
N ARG A 185 -9.30 13.02 0.58
CA ARG A 185 -9.11 14.40 0.09
C ARG A 185 -9.86 15.43 0.90
N LYS A 186 -11.03 15.07 1.44
CA LYS A 186 -11.88 15.93 2.27
C LYS A 186 -11.62 15.82 3.77
N GLY A 187 -10.64 15.00 4.18
CA GLY A 187 -10.32 14.78 5.59
C GLY A 187 -11.44 14.07 6.38
N ARG A 188 -12.30 13.26 5.71
CA ARG A 188 -13.44 12.59 6.35
C ARG A 188 -13.20 11.13 6.69
N ALA A 189 -12.09 10.57 6.26
CA ALA A 189 -11.73 9.19 6.52
C ALA A 189 -11.46 8.98 8.03
N ILE A 190 -12.10 7.96 8.61
CA ILE A 190 -11.85 7.56 10.01
C ILE A 190 -10.77 6.48 9.98
N LEU A 191 -9.68 6.70 10.70
CA LEU A 191 -8.55 5.79 10.71
C LEU A 191 -8.75 4.66 11.73
N PHE A 192 -8.30 3.46 11.37
CA PHE A 192 -8.14 2.36 12.32
C PHE A 192 -6.75 1.73 12.15
N GLY A 193 -6.23 1.09 13.22
CA GLY A 193 -4.96 0.39 13.07
C GLY A 193 -4.44 -0.24 14.35
N GLU A 194 -3.67 -1.32 14.13
CA GLU A 194 -2.84 -1.99 15.12
C GLU A 194 -1.45 -2.22 14.54
N TYR A 195 -0.43 -2.21 15.37
CA TYR A 195 0.94 -2.48 14.91
C TYR A 195 1.13 -3.94 14.52
N THR A 196 1.83 -4.15 13.40
CA THR A 196 2.29 -5.49 13.04
C THR A 196 3.23 -6.02 14.10
N THR A 197 2.89 -7.14 14.72
CA THR A 197 3.65 -7.73 15.82
C THR A 197 5.07 -8.13 15.38
N LEU A 198 6.02 -8.11 16.32
CA LEU A 198 7.39 -8.57 16.08
C LEU A 198 7.42 -10.02 15.58
N TRP A 199 6.50 -10.86 16.06
CA TRP A 199 6.35 -12.23 15.62
C TRP A 199 5.97 -12.34 14.15
N ASN A 200 4.96 -11.59 13.70
CA ASN A 200 4.55 -11.57 12.29
C ASN A 200 5.68 -11.05 11.39
N ARG A 201 6.44 -10.04 11.84
CA ARG A 201 7.61 -9.53 11.10
C ARG A 201 8.72 -10.58 10.98
N ARG A 202 9.02 -11.30 12.05
CA ARG A 202 10.04 -12.39 12.04
C ARG A 202 9.61 -13.52 11.12
N LEU A 203 8.36 -13.97 11.20
CA LEU A 203 7.82 -15.01 10.32
C LEU A 203 7.84 -14.60 8.85
N PHE A 204 7.48 -13.35 8.54
CA PHE A 204 7.57 -12.83 7.17
C PHE A 204 9.01 -12.87 6.66
N ASN A 205 9.98 -12.36 7.44
CA ASN A 205 11.39 -12.37 7.06
C ASN A 205 11.93 -13.79 6.82
N LEU A 206 11.56 -14.75 7.67
CA LEU A 206 11.95 -16.17 7.50
C LEU A 206 11.38 -16.74 6.20
N ARG A 207 10.10 -16.48 5.90
CA ARG A 207 9.46 -16.93 4.66
C ARG A 207 10.09 -16.27 3.43
N GLN A 208 10.38 -14.99 3.48
CA GLN A 208 11.06 -14.27 2.41
C GLN A 208 12.46 -14.86 2.15
N LEU A 209 13.26 -15.10 3.19
CA LEU A 209 14.59 -15.73 3.07
C LEU A 209 14.49 -17.15 2.48
N ALA A 210 13.54 -17.95 2.94
CA ALA A 210 13.30 -19.29 2.43
C ALA A 210 12.83 -19.26 0.95
N SER A 211 12.00 -18.29 0.58
CA SER A 211 11.59 -18.07 -0.83
C SER A 211 12.78 -17.70 -1.71
N ILE A 212 13.68 -16.88 -1.23
CA ILE A 212 14.93 -16.52 -1.94
C ILE A 212 15.82 -17.76 -2.07
N ALA A 213 16.05 -18.48 -0.99
CA ALA A 213 16.93 -19.65 -0.96
C ALA A 213 16.44 -20.80 -1.87
N THR A 214 15.14 -21.04 -1.91
CA THR A 214 14.54 -22.10 -2.73
C THR A 214 14.21 -21.66 -4.15
N ASN A 215 14.36 -20.39 -4.44
CA ASN A 215 13.89 -19.75 -5.67
C ASN A 215 12.40 -20.02 -5.96
N ARG A 216 11.61 -20.21 -4.93
CA ARG A 216 10.17 -20.48 -4.97
C ARG A 216 9.43 -19.60 -4.01
N ARG A 217 8.24 -19.15 -4.43
CA ARG A 217 7.36 -18.40 -3.54
C ARG A 217 6.76 -19.32 -2.48
N LEU A 218 6.95 -18.96 -1.22
CA LEU A 218 6.39 -19.67 -0.06
C LEU A 218 5.21 -18.88 0.55
N SER A 219 4.26 -18.50 -0.31
CA SER A 219 3.06 -17.78 0.11
C SER A 219 2.03 -18.66 0.80
N GLY A 220 2.15 -19.97 0.70
CA GLY A 220 1.10 -20.93 1.05
C GLY A 220 0.11 -21.07 -0.12
N SER A 221 0.15 -22.18 -0.76
CA SER A 221 -0.82 -22.80 -1.68
C SER A 221 -1.75 -21.95 -2.57
N VAL A 222 -1.27 -21.12 -3.46
CA VAL A 222 -2.02 -20.84 -4.70
C VAL A 222 -1.04 -20.75 -5.87
N LYS A 223 -1.17 -21.66 -6.82
CA LYS A 223 -0.58 -21.50 -8.16
C LYS A 223 -1.32 -20.33 -8.82
N LEU A 224 -0.59 -19.40 -9.46
CA LEU A 224 -1.21 -18.43 -10.37
C LEU A 224 -2.07 -19.22 -11.36
N SER A 225 -3.35 -18.91 -11.44
CA SER A 225 -4.20 -19.49 -12.46
C SER A 225 -3.78 -18.97 -13.82
N SER A 226 -3.96 -19.77 -14.87
CA SER A 226 -3.69 -19.37 -16.26
C SER A 226 -4.39 -18.04 -16.63
N ASP A 227 -5.52 -17.75 -15.98
CA ASP A 227 -6.33 -16.56 -16.17
C ASP A 227 -5.69 -15.26 -15.65
N GLU A 228 -4.74 -15.36 -14.70
CA GLU A 228 -3.97 -14.21 -14.20
C GLU A 228 -2.80 -13.84 -15.12
N LEU A 229 -2.47 -14.69 -16.10
CA LEU A 229 -1.35 -14.52 -17.02
C LEU A 229 -1.76 -14.14 -18.44
N SER A 230 -3.05 -14.25 -18.79
CA SER A 230 -3.57 -13.89 -20.11
C SER A 230 -3.96 -12.41 -20.18
N TRP A 231 -3.17 -11.64 -20.88
CA TRP A 231 -3.43 -10.28 -21.38
C TRP A 231 -3.66 -10.32 -22.87
#